data_b9b2573fd29b68c27e1cec6cc62b213c
#
_entry.id   b9b2573fd29b68c27e1cec6cc62b213c
#
_cell.length_a   1.000
_cell.length_b   1.000
_cell.length_c   1.000
_cell.angle_alpha   90.00
_cell.angle_beta   90.00
_cell.angle_gamma   90.00
#
_symmetry.space_group_name_H-M   'P 1'
#
loop_
_entity.id
_entity.type
_entity.pdbx_description
1 polymer ?
#
loop_
_entity_poly.entity_id
_entity_poly.type
_entity_poly.pdbx_seq_one_letter_code
_entity_poly.pdbx_strand_id
1 'polypeptide(L)'
;MRDNNKLYNHSKQFAIRIIHLGEYLLNKKDRNTILTILVKQILRSGTSIGANISESISAQSTPDFIAKLHIALKEGDETKYWLELLHETNYLTEDEFNSIYGDLKIINGMLTNNIKKVKENIDTK
;
A
#
# COMPACT_ATOMS: atom_id res chain seq x y z
N MET A 1 2.91 17.25 9.33
CA MET A 1 3.76 17.57 8.17
C MET A 1 4.98 16.67 8.08
N ARG A 2 5.79 16.59 9.13
CA ARG A 2 6.93 15.66 9.16
C ARG A 2 6.49 14.21 8.98
N ASP A 3 5.40 13.83 9.65
CA ASP A 3 4.86 12.47 9.58
C ASP A 3 4.37 12.14 8.18
N ASN A 4 3.83 13.13 7.46
CA ASN A 4 3.35 12.93 6.08
C ASN A 4 4.51 12.68 5.11
N ASN A 5 5.66 13.37 5.31
CA ASN A 5 6.84 13.14 4.48
C ASN A 5 7.41 11.74 4.70
N LYS A 6 7.44 11.29 5.96
CA LYS A 6 7.88 9.93 6.29
C LYS A 6 6.95 8.89 5.70
N LEU A 7 5.65 9.08 5.87
CA LEU A 7 4.62 8.19 5.30
C LEU A 7 4.71 8.17 3.78
N TYR A 8 4.86 9.35 3.15
CA TYR A 8 5.01 9.44 1.71
C TYR A 8 6.22 8.65 1.23
N ASN A 9 7.37 8.83 1.87
CA ASN A 9 8.60 8.14 1.47
C ASN A 9 8.48 6.62 1.61
N HIS A 10 7.90 6.14 2.71
CA HIS A 10 7.67 4.71 2.90
C HIS A 10 6.75 4.14 1.84
N SER A 11 5.65 4.84 1.53
CA SER A 11 4.68 4.37 0.56
C SER A 11 5.24 4.39 -0.87
N LYS A 12 6.09 5.36 -1.18
CA LYS A 12 6.76 5.43 -2.48
C LYS A 12 7.75 4.28 -2.65
N GLN A 13 8.57 4.01 -1.63
CA GLN A 13 9.49 2.88 -1.66
C GLN A 13 8.75 1.56 -1.77
N PHE A 14 7.62 1.43 -1.08
CA PHE A 14 6.78 0.25 -1.20
C PHE A 14 6.24 0.08 -2.62
N ALA A 15 5.77 1.17 -3.25
CA ALA A 15 5.28 1.14 -4.63
C ALA A 15 6.37 0.64 -5.59
N ILE A 16 7.61 1.10 -5.39
CA ILE A 16 8.75 0.63 -6.17
C ILE A 16 8.96 -0.87 -5.99
N ARG A 17 8.89 -1.36 -4.74
CA ARG A 17 9.00 -2.80 -4.47
C ARG A 17 7.89 -3.59 -5.15
N ILE A 18 6.67 -3.06 -5.17
CA ILE A 18 5.54 -3.73 -5.84
C ILE A 18 5.78 -3.82 -7.34
N ILE A 19 6.32 -2.76 -7.96
CA ILE A 19 6.67 -2.79 -9.38
C ILE A 19 7.72 -3.87 -9.64
N HIS A 20 8.78 -3.92 -8.84
CA HIS A 20 9.81 -4.95 -8.97
C HIS A 20 9.25 -6.36 -8.72
N LEU A 21 8.33 -6.49 -7.78
CA LEU A 21 7.65 -7.77 -7.54
C LEU A 21 6.90 -8.23 -8.79
N GLY A 22 6.17 -7.31 -9.43
CA GLY A 22 5.45 -7.62 -10.66
C GLY A 22 6.38 -8.09 -11.76
N GLU A 23 7.50 -7.39 -11.95
CA GLU A 23 8.53 -7.77 -12.92
C GLU A 23 9.10 -9.16 -12.61
N TYR A 24 9.43 -9.40 -11.35
CA TYR A 24 9.95 -10.69 -10.90
C TYR A 24 8.99 -11.84 -11.20
N LEU A 25 7.73 -11.66 -10.85
CA LEU A 25 6.71 -12.70 -11.05
C LEU A 25 6.45 -12.98 -12.54
N LEU A 26 6.40 -11.94 -13.38
CA LEU A 26 6.12 -12.10 -14.80
C LEU A 26 7.34 -12.57 -15.60
N ASN A 27 8.53 -12.56 -15.02
CA ASN A 27 9.73 -13.12 -15.65
C ASN A 27 9.91 -14.61 -15.38
N LYS A 28 9.07 -15.22 -14.53
CA LYS A 28 9.15 -16.65 -14.25
C LYS A 28 8.72 -17.46 -15.46
N LYS A 29 9.31 -18.66 -15.61
CA LYS A 29 8.99 -19.57 -16.73
C LYS A 29 7.55 -20.08 -16.67
N ASP A 30 6.98 -20.19 -15.48
CA ASP A 30 5.62 -20.69 -15.25
C ASP A 30 4.57 -19.59 -15.25
N ARG A 31 4.93 -18.39 -15.73
CA ARG A 31 3.96 -17.31 -15.84
C ARG A 31 2.79 -17.72 -16.73
N ASN A 32 1.60 -17.25 -16.36
CA ASN A 32 0.37 -17.59 -17.05
C ASN A 32 -0.64 -16.44 -16.95
N THR A 33 -1.77 -16.58 -17.61
CA THR A 33 -2.79 -15.53 -17.65
C THR A 33 -3.33 -15.20 -16.26
N ILE A 34 -3.52 -16.21 -15.41
CA ILE A 34 -4.04 -16.00 -14.05
C ILE A 34 -3.05 -15.16 -13.24
N LEU A 35 -1.77 -15.52 -13.28
CA LEU A 35 -0.74 -14.75 -12.59
C LEU A 35 -0.68 -13.31 -13.11
N THR A 36 -0.81 -13.11 -14.42
CA THR A 36 -0.83 -11.77 -15.01
C THR A 36 -1.98 -10.93 -14.46
N ILE A 37 -3.16 -11.52 -14.29
CA ILE A 37 -4.31 -10.83 -13.72
C ILE A 37 -4.04 -10.43 -12.27
N LEU A 38 -3.48 -11.33 -11.47
CA LEU A 38 -3.15 -11.06 -10.07
C LEU A 38 -2.10 -9.96 -9.95
N VAL A 39 -1.09 -9.98 -10.80
CA VAL A 39 -0.05 -8.94 -10.83
C VAL A 39 -0.63 -7.58 -11.16
N LYS A 40 -1.56 -7.50 -12.12
CA LYS A 40 -2.24 -6.24 -12.44
C LYS A 40 -2.99 -5.69 -11.24
N GLN A 41 -3.67 -6.53 -10.48
CA GLN A 41 -4.41 -6.10 -9.30
C GLN A 41 -3.49 -5.57 -8.20
N ILE A 42 -2.40 -6.27 -7.92
CA ILE A 42 -1.49 -5.82 -6.87
C ILE A 42 -0.72 -4.57 -7.28
N LEU A 43 -0.39 -4.43 -8.57
CA LEU A 43 0.21 -3.20 -9.09
C LEU A 43 -0.71 -2.02 -8.87
N ARG A 44 -2.00 -2.16 -9.22
CA ARG A 44 -2.98 -1.09 -9.05
C ARG A 44 -3.12 -0.71 -7.59
N SER A 45 -3.39 -1.67 -6.72
CA SER A 45 -3.62 -1.36 -5.30
C SER A 45 -2.34 -0.92 -4.59
N GLY A 46 -1.23 -1.59 -4.84
CA GLY A 46 0.04 -1.31 -4.16
C GLY A 46 0.63 0.05 -4.51
N THR A 47 0.41 0.54 -5.73
CA THR A 47 0.86 1.87 -6.13
C THR A 47 -0.15 2.95 -5.74
N SER A 48 -1.42 2.59 -5.55
CA SER A 48 -2.47 3.54 -5.17
C SER A 48 -2.34 4.02 -3.74
N ILE A 49 -1.69 3.26 -2.87
CA ILE A 49 -1.41 3.69 -1.49
C ILE A 49 -0.66 5.01 -1.51
N GLY A 50 0.52 5.02 -2.13
CA GLY A 50 1.36 6.22 -2.22
C GLY A 50 0.75 7.33 -3.04
N ALA A 51 0.00 6.99 -4.09
CA ALA A 51 -0.69 7.99 -4.91
C ALA A 51 -1.69 8.79 -4.07
N ASN A 52 -2.47 8.12 -3.21
CA ASN A 52 -3.44 8.80 -2.35
C ASN A 52 -2.76 9.57 -1.22
N ILE A 53 -1.67 9.06 -0.68
CA ILE A 53 -0.89 9.80 0.31
C ILE A 53 -0.32 11.07 -0.31
N SER A 54 0.18 10.98 -1.54
CA SER A 54 0.68 12.14 -2.28
C SER A 54 -0.42 13.19 -2.47
N GLU A 55 -1.63 12.76 -2.84
CA GLU A 55 -2.77 13.67 -2.99
C GLU A 55 -3.19 14.29 -1.65
N SER A 56 -3.04 13.56 -0.54
CA SER A 56 -3.39 14.09 0.78
C SER A 56 -2.53 15.29 1.17
N ILE A 57 -1.27 15.32 0.74
CA ILE A 57 -0.35 16.42 1.03
C ILE A 57 -0.86 17.73 0.41
N SER A 58 -1.56 17.65 -0.73
CA SER A 58 -2.12 18.80 -1.43
C SER A 58 -3.62 18.97 -1.17
N ALA A 59 -4.15 18.35 -0.11
CA ALA A 59 -5.57 18.40 0.21
C ALA A 59 -6.02 19.84 0.50
N GLN A 60 -7.24 20.17 0.06
CA GLN A 60 -7.81 21.51 0.20
C GLN A 60 -8.43 21.78 1.57
N SER A 61 -8.66 20.72 2.35
CA SER A 61 -9.30 20.83 3.66
C SER A 61 -8.90 19.64 4.52
N THR A 62 -9.14 19.74 5.84
CA THR A 62 -8.90 18.63 6.75
C THR A 62 -9.78 17.41 6.42
N PRO A 63 -11.09 17.57 6.13
CA PRO A 63 -11.90 16.43 5.69
C PRO A 63 -11.35 15.76 4.42
N ASP A 64 -10.88 16.54 3.45
CA ASP A 64 -10.28 15.98 2.23
C ASP A 64 -9.01 15.21 2.55
N PHE A 65 -8.16 15.76 3.43
CA PHE A 65 -6.93 15.10 3.89
C PHE A 65 -7.25 13.73 4.50
N ILE A 66 -8.20 13.69 5.43
CA ILE A 66 -8.63 12.44 6.09
C ILE A 66 -9.18 11.45 5.06
N ALA A 67 -10.00 11.95 4.13
CA ALA A 67 -10.59 11.09 3.10
C ALA A 67 -9.51 10.41 2.25
N LYS A 68 -8.46 11.16 1.86
CA LYS A 68 -7.36 10.60 1.08
C LYS A 68 -6.58 9.54 1.85
N LEU A 69 -6.35 9.76 3.15
CA LEU A 69 -5.68 8.78 4.00
C LEU A 69 -6.53 7.50 4.16
N HIS A 70 -7.85 7.63 4.28
CA HIS A 70 -8.75 6.47 4.34
C HIS A 70 -8.71 5.67 3.04
N ILE A 71 -8.68 6.33 1.89
CA ILE A 71 -8.57 5.65 0.60
C ILE A 71 -7.22 4.90 0.54
N ALA A 72 -6.13 5.55 0.97
CA ALA A 72 -4.82 4.90 1.01
C ALA A 72 -4.85 3.64 1.90
N LEU A 73 -5.47 3.71 3.07
CA LEU A 73 -5.57 2.56 3.97
C LEU A 73 -6.39 1.43 3.35
N LYS A 74 -7.49 1.77 2.69
CA LYS A 74 -8.31 0.81 1.97
C LYS A 74 -7.50 0.09 0.88
N GLU A 75 -6.69 0.84 0.14
CA GLU A 75 -5.80 0.26 -0.88
C GLU A 75 -4.72 -0.62 -0.23
N GLY A 76 -4.25 -0.25 0.95
CA GLY A 76 -3.32 -1.08 1.72
C GLY A 76 -3.94 -2.42 2.12
N ASP A 77 -5.19 -2.40 2.56
CA ASP A 77 -5.93 -3.62 2.91
C ASP A 77 -6.14 -4.50 1.67
N GLU A 78 -6.44 -3.89 0.53
CA GLU A 78 -6.60 -4.64 -0.72
C GLU A 78 -5.26 -5.25 -1.15
N THR A 79 -4.16 -4.53 -1.01
CA THR A 79 -2.82 -5.02 -1.34
C THR A 79 -2.46 -6.24 -0.48
N LYS A 80 -2.81 -6.20 0.79
CA LYS A 80 -2.63 -7.35 1.69
C LYS A 80 -3.35 -8.58 1.15
N TYR A 81 -4.58 -8.40 0.71
CA TYR A 81 -5.38 -9.49 0.15
C TYR A 81 -4.69 -10.13 -1.07
N TRP A 82 -4.20 -9.32 -2.01
CA TRP A 82 -3.50 -9.85 -3.18
C TRP A 82 -2.19 -10.54 -2.82
N LEU A 83 -1.44 -10.02 -1.84
CA LEU A 83 -0.23 -10.68 -1.35
C LEU A 83 -0.55 -12.05 -0.74
N GLU A 84 -1.61 -12.12 0.05
CA GLU A 84 -2.05 -13.38 0.64
C GLU A 84 -2.41 -14.41 -0.44
N LEU A 85 -3.14 -13.99 -1.48
CA LEU A 85 -3.49 -14.89 -2.58
C LEU A 85 -2.25 -15.39 -3.32
N LEU A 86 -1.29 -14.51 -3.59
CA LEU A 86 -0.04 -14.91 -4.25
C LEU A 86 0.75 -15.90 -3.42
N HIS A 87 0.75 -15.72 -2.10
CA HIS A 87 1.43 -16.61 -1.18
C HIS A 87 0.74 -17.97 -1.07
N GLU A 88 -0.58 -17.97 -0.88
CA GLU A 88 -1.35 -19.20 -0.68
C GLU A 88 -1.46 -20.03 -1.95
N THR A 89 -1.23 -19.44 -3.11
CA THR A 89 -1.17 -20.14 -4.40
C THR A 89 0.26 -20.45 -4.85
N ASN A 90 1.23 -20.26 -3.98
CA ASN A 90 2.63 -20.64 -4.16
C ASN A 90 3.39 -19.81 -5.21
N TYR A 91 2.92 -18.63 -5.57
CA TYR A 91 3.69 -17.71 -6.40
C TYR A 91 4.74 -16.94 -5.60
N LEU A 92 4.53 -16.79 -4.29
CA LEU A 92 5.51 -16.22 -3.37
C LEU A 92 5.89 -17.27 -2.34
N THR A 93 7.19 -17.36 -2.04
CA THR A 93 7.66 -18.16 -0.90
C THR A 93 7.27 -17.45 0.39
N GLU A 94 7.34 -18.16 1.51
CA GLU A 94 7.05 -17.57 2.82
C GLU A 94 7.98 -16.40 3.12
N ASP A 95 9.28 -16.54 2.81
CA ASP A 95 10.26 -15.47 3.03
C ASP A 95 9.96 -14.24 2.17
N GLU A 96 9.62 -14.46 0.90
CA GLU A 96 9.25 -13.38 -0.01
C GLU A 96 8.00 -12.64 0.48
N PHE A 97 6.99 -13.40 0.89
CA PHE A 97 5.75 -12.84 1.41
C PHE A 97 6.01 -12.04 2.68
N ASN A 98 6.72 -12.61 3.65
CA ASN A 98 7.00 -11.94 4.92
C ASN A 98 7.79 -10.64 4.73
N SER A 99 8.73 -10.63 3.79
CA SER A 99 9.53 -9.45 3.52
C SER A 99 8.68 -8.28 3.04
N ILE A 100 7.87 -8.50 2.02
CA ILE A 100 7.06 -7.41 1.44
C ILE A 100 5.86 -7.06 2.32
N TYR A 101 5.25 -8.06 2.96
CA TYR A 101 4.14 -7.83 3.88
C TYR A 101 4.58 -7.05 5.11
N GLY A 102 5.82 -7.27 5.58
CA GLY A 102 6.39 -6.50 6.67
C GLY A 102 6.39 -5.00 6.39
N ASP A 103 6.78 -4.60 5.19
CA ASP A 103 6.75 -3.20 4.77
C ASP A 103 5.31 -2.66 4.71
N LEU A 104 4.39 -3.45 4.20
CA LEU A 104 2.98 -3.04 4.12
C LEU A 104 2.38 -2.83 5.50
N LYS A 105 2.70 -3.70 6.46
CA LYS A 105 2.22 -3.57 7.84
C LYS A 105 2.68 -2.25 8.47
N ILE A 106 3.91 -1.85 8.20
CA ILE A 106 4.43 -0.57 8.71
C ILE A 106 3.62 0.59 8.15
N ILE A 107 3.37 0.59 6.83
CA ILE A 107 2.62 1.66 6.17
C ILE A 107 1.17 1.71 6.68
N ASN A 108 0.51 0.56 6.78
CA ASN A 108 -0.88 0.49 7.26
C ASN A 108 -0.98 0.95 8.71
N GLY A 109 0.02 0.63 9.55
CA GLY A 109 0.10 1.11 10.91
C GLY A 109 0.26 2.62 11.00
N MET A 110 1.13 3.18 10.17
CA MET A 110 1.33 4.63 10.09
C MET A 110 0.07 5.35 9.64
N LEU A 111 -0.63 4.82 8.63
CA LEU A 111 -1.88 5.39 8.13
C LEU A 111 -2.94 5.39 9.23
N THR A 112 -3.11 4.27 9.92
CA THR A 112 -4.08 4.13 11.01
C THR A 112 -3.79 5.15 12.11
N ASN A 113 -2.53 5.28 12.52
CA ASN A 113 -2.13 6.22 13.55
C ASN A 113 -2.33 7.68 13.13
N ASN A 114 -1.99 8.01 11.89
CA ASN A 114 -2.15 9.38 11.38
C ASN A 114 -3.61 9.79 11.30
N ILE A 115 -4.47 8.89 10.83
CA ILE A 115 -5.91 9.13 10.77
C ILE A 115 -6.46 9.37 12.17
N LYS A 116 -6.06 8.53 13.12
CA LYS A 116 -6.50 8.64 14.51
C LYS A 116 -6.09 9.97 15.13
N LYS A 117 -4.83 10.38 14.94
CA LYS A 117 -4.30 11.63 15.47
C LYS A 117 -5.06 12.84 14.92
N VAL A 118 -5.32 12.86 13.61
CA VAL A 118 -6.03 13.98 12.98
C VAL A 118 -7.46 14.06 13.50
N LYS A 119 -8.15 12.93 13.64
CA LYS A 119 -9.51 12.89 14.19
C LYS A 119 -9.56 13.35 15.65
N GLU A 120 -8.59 12.94 16.46
CA GLU A 120 -8.50 13.38 17.86
C GLU A 120 -8.30 14.90 17.95
N ASN A 121 -7.45 15.46 17.10
CA ASN A 121 -7.20 16.90 17.06
C ASN A 121 -8.45 17.69 16.66
N ILE A 122 -9.27 17.16 15.77
CA ILE A 122 -10.56 17.78 15.39
C ILE A 122 -11.52 17.75 16.56
N ASP A 123 -11.63 16.59 17.25
CA ASP A 123 -12.58 16.38 18.34
C ASP A 123 -12.27 17.23 19.57
N THR A 124 -11.00 17.58 19.77
CA THR A 124 -10.56 18.38 20.91
C THR A 124 -10.65 19.88 20.67
N LYS A 125 -10.97 20.29 19.47
CA LYS A 125 -11.21 21.70 19.14
C LYS A 125 -12.67 22.04 19.25
#